data_595710254b3f63ddc8b5da8eb8f3a245
#
_entry.id   595710254b3f63ddc8b5da8eb8f3a245
#
_cell.length_a   1.000
_cell.length_b   1.000
_cell.length_c   1.000
_cell.angle_alpha   90.00
_cell.angle_beta   90.00
_cell.angle_gamma   90.00
#
_symmetry.space_group_name_H-M   'P 1'
#
loop_
_entity.id
_entity.type
_entity.pdbx_description
1 polymer ?
#
loop_
_entity_poly.entity_id
_entity_poly.type
_entity_poly.pdbx_seq_one_letter_code
_entity_poly.pdbx_strand_id
1 'polypeptide(L)'
;MSSSTSTRLVVLFLLTAMVGQVKAEGFWRALKNWVDSADIKGCDTTYLRLPKEGFVGYGNVYLTGSKAYLDYSHIFAQYGTVDVSGTLSTRVASLLSVGVSYRGWGLSYSKDFSKNGDTEWSFCSYGQGYGLETRIHNSYSLSGVLDVEGASIMDKYDIEMKNCHQRLLLGNLYYVFGRKRFSLPAAMSHTIIQKRSSGSWLAILNYRHSATTLAGEHQHYFIGDDILDVGDEGMASYRLSQTQVSLGGGYAYNFIFNDAHCLLHFSAMPMLSIWHRNRRYFDERTWDSTAQRYQDERHVVAISQKLAINGTIHSSFVYNFSRYVTGVMVFANIDSFPEKERFSIYTFDWSSRFFFGVRF
;
A
#
# COMPACT_ATOMS: atom_id res chain seq x y z
N MET A 1 -4.00 -23.44 -2.62
CA MET A 1 -5.35 -23.37 -2.01
C MET A 1 -5.25 -22.80 -0.60
N SER A 2 -5.12 -21.49 -0.39
CA SER A 2 -5.24 -20.86 0.95
C SER A 2 -5.61 -19.37 0.90
N SER A 3 -6.33 -18.92 -0.13
CA SER A 3 -6.84 -17.53 -0.16
C SER A 3 -8.20 -17.36 0.54
N SER A 4 -8.69 -18.42 1.22
CA SER A 4 -10.08 -18.44 1.67
C SER A 4 -10.31 -17.91 3.11
N THR A 5 -9.27 -17.75 3.93
CA THR A 5 -9.49 -17.51 5.37
C THR A 5 -9.77 -16.03 5.68
N SER A 6 -9.08 -15.10 5.04
CA SER A 6 -9.31 -13.66 5.28
C SER A 6 -10.60 -13.16 4.63
N THR A 7 -10.93 -13.65 3.44
CA THR A 7 -12.22 -13.33 2.78
C THR A 7 -13.38 -13.93 3.57
N ARG A 8 -13.20 -15.12 4.15
CA ARG A 8 -14.22 -15.76 5.01
C ARG A 8 -14.45 -14.99 6.31
N LEU A 9 -13.41 -14.38 6.90
CA LEU A 9 -13.56 -13.57 8.12
C LEU A 9 -14.33 -12.27 7.86
N VAL A 10 -14.07 -11.59 6.74
CA VAL A 10 -14.82 -10.38 6.36
C VAL A 10 -16.26 -10.73 5.97
N VAL A 11 -16.47 -11.82 5.24
CA VAL A 11 -17.81 -12.31 4.89
C VAL A 11 -18.54 -12.83 6.14
N LEU A 12 -17.86 -13.49 7.08
CA LEU A 12 -18.44 -13.93 8.35
C LEU A 12 -18.83 -12.74 9.23
N PHE A 13 -18.01 -11.68 9.25
CA PHE A 13 -18.33 -10.44 9.98
C PHE A 13 -19.52 -9.71 9.34
N LEU A 14 -19.63 -9.69 8.01
CA LEU A 14 -20.78 -9.14 7.28
C LEU A 14 -22.02 -10.02 7.42
N LEU A 15 -21.89 -11.36 7.43
CA LEU A 15 -23.00 -12.29 7.62
C LEU A 15 -23.50 -12.32 9.06
N THR A 16 -22.63 -12.24 10.06
CA THR A 16 -23.06 -12.10 11.47
C THR A 16 -23.74 -10.77 11.72
N ALA A 17 -23.39 -9.71 10.99
CA ALA A 17 -24.13 -8.44 11.02
C ALA A 17 -25.53 -8.55 10.36
N MET A 18 -25.71 -9.45 9.38
CA MET A 18 -27.02 -9.66 8.73
C MET A 18 -27.98 -10.59 9.46
N VAL A 19 -27.48 -11.54 10.24
CA VAL A 19 -28.33 -12.52 10.97
C VAL A 19 -28.91 -11.95 12.28
N GLY A 20 -28.42 -10.82 12.76
CA GLY A 20 -28.86 -10.17 14.01
C GLY A 20 -29.98 -9.12 13.86
N GLN A 21 -30.92 -9.29 12.94
CA GLN A 21 -31.92 -8.23 12.60
C GLN A 21 -32.77 -7.69 13.74
N VAL A 22 -32.90 -8.37 14.85
CA VAL A 22 -33.78 -7.93 15.97
C VAL A 22 -33.04 -7.11 17.05
N LYS A 23 -31.70 -7.17 17.12
CA LYS A 23 -30.88 -6.33 18.03
C LYS A 23 -29.99 -5.32 17.30
N ALA A 24 -30.02 -5.29 15.98
CA ALA A 24 -29.12 -4.48 15.15
C ALA A 24 -29.38 -2.97 15.29
N GLU A 25 -30.61 -2.53 15.43
CA GLU A 25 -30.93 -1.09 15.56
C GLU A 25 -30.29 -0.46 16.80
N GLY A 26 -30.31 -1.18 17.93
CA GLY A 26 -29.64 -0.72 19.16
C GLY A 26 -28.14 -0.63 19.03
N PHE A 27 -27.52 -1.61 18.38
CA PHE A 27 -26.08 -1.64 18.12
C PHE A 27 -25.68 -0.51 17.16
N TRP A 28 -26.35 -0.36 16.03
CA TRP A 28 -26.07 0.70 15.07
C TRP A 28 -26.29 2.09 15.64
N ARG A 29 -27.31 2.28 16.47
CA ARG A 29 -27.55 3.53 17.19
C ARG A 29 -26.45 3.81 18.21
N ALA A 30 -26.03 2.79 18.97
CA ALA A 30 -24.94 2.92 19.94
C ALA A 30 -23.59 3.19 19.24
N LEU A 31 -23.30 2.49 18.13
CA LEU A 31 -22.10 2.72 17.30
C LEU A 31 -22.11 4.13 16.72
N LYS A 32 -23.24 4.57 16.17
CA LYS A 32 -23.40 5.93 15.66
C LYS A 32 -23.17 6.95 16.76
N ASN A 33 -23.80 6.80 17.92
CA ASN A 33 -23.62 7.72 19.04
C ASN A 33 -22.18 7.73 19.56
N TRP A 34 -21.51 6.59 19.55
CA TRP A 34 -20.11 6.48 19.92
C TRP A 34 -19.21 7.21 18.91
N VAL A 35 -19.42 6.98 17.61
CA VAL A 35 -18.71 7.67 16.52
C VAL A 35 -18.95 9.18 16.61
N ASP A 36 -20.20 9.62 16.72
CA ASP A 36 -20.58 11.05 16.82
C ASP A 36 -20.02 11.72 18.08
N SER A 37 -19.86 10.99 19.18
CA SER A 37 -19.30 11.54 20.42
C SER A 37 -17.76 11.55 20.45
N ALA A 38 -17.12 10.63 19.74
CA ALA A 38 -15.67 10.52 19.71
C ALA A 38 -15.00 11.71 18.96
N ASP A 39 -15.70 12.30 18.01
CA ASP A 39 -15.16 13.33 17.11
C ASP A 39 -14.93 14.70 17.76
N ILE A 40 -15.62 15.01 18.87
CA ILE A 40 -15.62 16.38 19.42
C ILE A 40 -15.08 16.44 20.85
N LYS A 41 -15.03 15.33 21.56
CA LYS A 41 -14.76 15.34 23.01
C LYS A 41 -13.36 15.85 23.32
N GLY A 42 -13.28 17.08 23.85
CA GLY A 42 -12.03 17.71 24.27
C GLY A 42 -11.27 18.48 23.18
N CYS A 43 -11.89 18.78 22.05
CA CYS A 43 -11.32 19.64 21.01
C CYS A 43 -11.47 21.13 21.34
N ASP A 44 -10.50 21.91 20.88
CA ASP A 44 -10.56 23.37 20.92
C ASP A 44 -11.41 23.88 19.75
N THR A 45 -12.63 24.33 20.04
CA THR A 45 -13.58 24.82 19.02
C THR A 45 -13.11 26.10 18.32
N THR A 46 -12.09 26.79 18.83
CA THR A 46 -11.46 27.91 18.14
C THR A 46 -10.57 27.43 16.99
N TYR A 47 -10.08 26.21 17.05
CA TYR A 47 -9.24 25.57 16.02
C TYR A 47 -10.03 24.64 15.09
N LEU A 48 -11.05 23.94 15.60
CA LEU A 48 -11.74 22.87 14.89
C LEU A 48 -13.25 23.12 14.84
N ARG A 49 -13.87 22.74 13.72
CA ARG A 49 -15.32 22.76 13.53
C ARG A 49 -15.78 21.50 12.82
N LEU A 50 -16.87 20.91 13.29
CA LEU A 50 -17.58 19.89 12.54
C LEU A 50 -18.47 20.52 11.48
N PRO A 51 -18.46 20.01 10.24
CA PRO A 51 -19.51 20.31 9.27
C PRO A 51 -20.88 19.87 9.83
N LYS A 52 -21.95 20.54 9.39
CA LYS A 52 -23.32 20.14 9.76
C LYS A 52 -23.64 18.76 9.16
N GLU A 53 -23.18 18.56 7.95
CA GLU A 53 -23.33 17.33 7.17
C GLU A 53 -22.32 16.29 7.65
N GLY A 54 -22.80 15.06 7.90
CA GLY A 54 -21.96 13.97 8.38
C GLY A 54 -21.37 13.10 7.27
N PHE A 55 -22.06 13.02 6.14
CA PHE A 55 -21.64 12.21 4.99
C PHE A 55 -20.88 13.04 3.96
N VAL A 56 -19.92 12.42 3.31
CA VAL A 56 -19.22 12.96 2.13
C VAL A 56 -19.13 11.85 1.08
N GLY A 57 -19.69 12.10 -0.10
CA GLY A 57 -19.47 11.25 -1.28
C GLY A 57 -18.36 11.86 -2.15
N TYR A 58 -17.45 11.05 -2.68
CA TYR A 58 -16.38 11.55 -3.56
C TYR A 58 -16.27 10.77 -4.86
N GLY A 59 -15.85 11.50 -5.90
CA GLY A 59 -15.19 10.96 -7.08
C GLY A 59 -13.73 11.37 -7.08
N ASN A 60 -12.84 10.46 -7.43
CA ASN A 60 -11.41 10.72 -7.48
C ASN A 60 -10.82 10.23 -8.80
N VAL A 61 -9.89 11.02 -9.34
CA VAL A 61 -8.89 10.54 -10.30
C VAL A 61 -7.60 10.28 -9.54
N TYR A 62 -7.05 9.11 -9.71
CA TYR A 62 -5.98 8.61 -8.89
C TYR A 62 -4.86 8.03 -9.75
N LEU A 63 -3.66 8.55 -9.57
CA LEU A 63 -2.45 8.04 -10.20
C LEU A 63 -1.62 7.30 -9.16
N THR A 64 -1.14 6.13 -9.49
CA THR A 64 -0.29 5.34 -8.60
C THR A 64 0.80 4.61 -9.37
N GLY A 65 1.94 4.43 -8.73
CA GLY A 65 3.06 3.68 -9.26
C GLY A 65 3.97 3.20 -8.16
N SER A 66 4.70 2.15 -8.44
CA SER A 66 5.72 1.58 -7.57
C SER A 66 7.01 1.41 -8.34
N LYS A 67 8.14 1.67 -7.70
CA LYS A 67 9.46 1.42 -8.22
C LYS A 67 10.29 0.67 -7.19
N ALA A 68 10.89 -0.45 -7.59
CA ALA A 68 11.79 -1.23 -6.77
C ALA A 68 13.21 -1.13 -7.33
N TYR A 69 14.17 -0.88 -6.47
CA TYR A 69 15.58 -0.93 -6.77
C TYR A 69 16.12 -2.22 -6.17
N LEU A 70 16.76 -3.02 -7.01
CA LEU A 70 17.35 -4.31 -6.66
C LEU A 70 18.87 -4.16 -6.65
N ASP A 71 19.50 -4.75 -5.67
CA ASP A 71 20.94 -4.89 -5.58
C ASP A 71 21.24 -6.28 -5.02
N TYR A 72 21.90 -7.10 -5.84
CA TYR A 72 22.20 -8.47 -5.52
C TYR A 72 23.61 -8.83 -5.95
N SER A 73 24.38 -9.44 -5.06
CA SER A 73 25.72 -9.90 -5.32
C SER A 73 25.82 -11.39 -4.99
N HIS A 74 26.25 -12.21 -5.92
CA HIS A 74 26.42 -13.65 -5.72
C HIS A 74 27.79 -14.12 -6.20
N ILE A 75 28.36 -15.07 -5.48
CA ILE A 75 29.63 -15.71 -5.85
C ILE A 75 29.32 -17.05 -6.49
N PHE A 76 29.51 -17.11 -7.80
CA PHE A 76 29.42 -18.36 -8.54
C PHE A 76 30.78 -19.05 -8.58
N ALA A 77 30.84 -20.37 -8.32
CA ALA A 77 32.09 -21.14 -8.26
C ALA A 77 32.88 -21.07 -9.58
N GLN A 78 32.19 -20.92 -10.73
CA GLN A 78 32.81 -20.89 -12.06
C GLN A 78 33.09 -19.49 -12.57
N TYR A 79 32.31 -18.49 -12.15
CA TYR A 79 32.33 -17.13 -12.73
C TYR A 79 32.80 -16.04 -11.76
N GLY A 80 33.12 -16.40 -10.51
CA GLY A 80 33.47 -15.41 -9.49
C GLY A 80 32.26 -14.65 -8.97
N THR A 81 32.47 -13.40 -8.54
CA THR A 81 31.37 -12.55 -8.06
C THR A 81 30.60 -11.98 -9.25
N VAL A 82 29.29 -12.17 -9.24
CA VAL A 82 28.36 -11.55 -10.19
C VAL A 82 27.48 -10.59 -9.40
N ASP A 83 27.49 -9.34 -9.80
CA ASP A 83 26.68 -8.27 -9.23
C ASP A 83 25.51 -7.99 -10.18
N VAL A 84 24.31 -8.04 -9.67
CA VAL A 84 23.08 -7.75 -10.41
C VAL A 84 22.43 -6.56 -9.75
N SER A 85 22.37 -5.45 -10.45
CA SER A 85 21.63 -4.28 -10.02
C SER A 85 20.50 -3.99 -11.00
N GLY A 86 19.44 -3.36 -10.53
CA GLY A 86 18.37 -3.01 -11.45
C GLY A 86 17.22 -2.28 -10.84
N THR A 87 16.32 -1.87 -11.71
CA THR A 87 15.08 -1.22 -11.34
C THR A 87 13.89 -1.93 -11.96
N LEU A 88 12.94 -2.30 -11.11
CA LEU A 88 11.64 -2.78 -11.52
C LEU A 88 10.58 -1.73 -11.19
N SER A 89 9.68 -1.47 -12.10
CA SER A 89 8.60 -0.51 -11.90
C SER A 89 7.26 -1.08 -12.37
N THR A 90 6.22 -0.80 -11.58
CA THR A 90 4.87 -0.97 -12.12
C THR A 90 4.59 0.15 -13.10
N ARG A 91 3.78 -0.13 -14.10
CA ARG A 91 3.25 0.93 -14.94
C ARG A 91 2.46 1.91 -14.07
N VAL A 92 2.56 3.21 -14.37
CA VAL A 92 1.69 4.20 -13.72
C VAL A 92 0.24 3.91 -14.08
N ALA A 93 -0.54 3.50 -13.08
CA ALA A 93 -1.94 3.22 -13.24
C ALA A 93 -2.78 4.48 -13.02
N SER A 94 -3.78 4.69 -13.89
CA SER A 94 -4.74 5.79 -13.80
C SER A 94 -6.09 5.22 -13.41
N LEU A 95 -6.47 5.38 -12.14
CA LEU A 95 -7.69 4.78 -11.60
C LEU A 95 -8.78 5.85 -11.43
N LEU A 96 -10.01 5.50 -11.76
CA LEU A 96 -11.20 6.21 -11.30
C LEU A 96 -11.68 5.57 -10.00
N SER A 97 -11.97 6.41 -9.03
CA SER A 97 -12.38 5.98 -7.71
C SER A 97 -13.71 6.62 -7.32
N VAL A 98 -14.53 5.85 -6.66
CA VAL A 98 -15.72 6.34 -5.97
C VAL A 98 -15.62 5.94 -4.50
N GLY A 99 -16.09 6.84 -3.63
CA GLY A 99 -16.02 6.59 -2.21
C GLY A 99 -17.05 7.37 -1.42
N VAL A 100 -17.25 6.93 -0.19
CA VAL A 100 -18.12 7.56 0.79
C VAL A 100 -17.41 7.61 2.13
N SER A 101 -17.60 8.69 2.87
CA SER A 101 -17.20 8.74 4.28
C SER A 101 -18.30 9.27 5.17
N TYR A 102 -18.26 8.85 6.42
CA TYR A 102 -19.13 9.32 7.49
C TYR A 102 -18.31 9.50 8.77
N ARG A 103 -18.26 10.73 9.29
CA ARG A 103 -17.60 11.05 10.57
C ARG A 103 -16.18 10.45 10.71
N GLY A 104 -15.36 10.53 9.64
CA GLY A 104 -13.99 10.00 9.64
C GLY A 104 -13.86 8.55 9.18
N TRP A 105 -14.94 7.78 9.12
CA TRP A 105 -14.95 6.47 8.48
C TRP A 105 -15.14 6.61 6.99
N GLY A 106 -14.31 5.94 6.21
CA GLY A 106 -14.38 6.03 4.75
C GLY A 106 -14.09 4.70 4.08
N LEU A 107 -14.78 4.46 2.98
CA LEU A 107 -14.57 3.32 2.09
C LEU A 107 -14.53 3.82 0.65
N SER A 108 -13.56 3.39 -0.11
CA SER A 108 -13.50 3.67 -1.54
C SER A 108 -13.03 2.47 -2.35
N TYR A 109 -13.50 2.43 -3.58
CA TYR A 109 -13.09 1.48 -4.60
C TYR A 109 -12.59 2.23 -5.82
N SER A 110 -11.44 1.78 -6.34
CA SER A 110 -10.80 2.36 -7.51
C SER A 110 -10.55 1.27 -8.55
N LYS A 111 -10.74 1.60 -9.81
CA LYS A 111 -10.48 0.69 -10.93
C LYS A 111 -9.75 1.44 -12.03
N ASP A 112 -8.75 0.78 -12.60
CA ASP A 112 -8.03 1.27 -13.77
C ASP A 112 -8.89 1.09 -15.04
N PHE A 113 -8.90 2.13 -15.88
CA PHE A 113 -9.53 2.09 -17.20
C PHE A 113 -8.59 1.61 -18.29
N SER A 114 -7.29 1.46 -17.95
CA SER A 114 -6.35 0.87 -18.89
C SER A 114 -6.60 -0.63 -19.06
N LYS A 115 -6.01 -1.21 -20.10
CA LYS A 115 -6.13 -2.65 -20.38
C LYS A 115 -5.59 -3.56 -19.27
N ASN A 116 -4.82 -3.02 -18.32
CA ASN A 116 -4.16 -3.81 -17.28
C ASN A 116 -5.08 -4.18 -16.11
N GLY A 117 -6.16 -3.42 -15.88
CA GLY A 117 -7.21 -3.79 -14.94
C GLY A 117 -6.84 -3.65 -13.45
N ASP A 118 -5.87 -2.80 -13.09
CA ASP A 118 -5.48 -2.56 -11.71
C ASP A 118 -6.67 -2.14 -10.84
N THR A 119 -6.71 -2.61 -9.61
CA THR A 119 -7.80 -2.33 -8.67
C THR A 119 -7.27 -1.97 -7.30
N GLU A 120 -7.98 -1.06 -6.61
CA GLU A 120 -7.67 -0.71 -5.24
C GLU A 120 -8.94 -0.61 -4.39
N TRP A 121 -8.88 -1.21 -3.21
CA TRP A 121 -9.81 -0.97 -2.12
C TRP A 121 -9.10 -0.17 -1.04
N SER A 122 -9.71 0.91 -0.56
CA SER A 122 -9.19 1.62 0.60
C SER A 122 -10.28 1.84 1.65
N PHE A 123 -9.86 1.63 2.89
CA PHE A 123 -10.67 1.88 4.08
C PHE A 123 -9.90 2.80 5.00
N CYS A 124 -10.58 3.77 5.58
CA CYS A 124 -9.99 4.64 6.59
C CYS A 124 -10.94 4.87 7.78
N SER A 125 -10.35 5.14 8.92
CA SER A 125 -11.06 5.59 10.11
C SER A 125 -10.20 6.63 10.82
N TYR A 126 -10.64 7.87 10.80
CA TYR A 126 -9.92 8.98 11.41
C TYR A 126 -10.75 9.60 12.52
N GLY A 127 -10.25 9.50 13.75
CA GLY A 127 -10.71 10.26 14.91
C GLY A 127 -9.73 11.36 15.29
N GLN A 128 -10.04 12.13 16.31
CA GLN A 128 -9.17 13.24 16.75
C GLN A 128 -7.84 12.75 17.35
N GLY A 129 -7.81 11.59 17.97
CA GLY A 129 -6.61 11.05 18.61
C GLY A 129 -5.94 9.92 17.85
N TYR A 130 -6.55 9.45 16.78
CA TYR A 130 -6.06 8.30 16.01
C TYR A 130 -6.40 8.41 14.54
N GLY A 131 -5.70 7.64 13.73
CA GLY A 131 -6.03 7.40 12.33
C GLY A 131 -5.71 5.97 11.97
N LEU A 132 -6.59 5.33 11.20
CA LEU A 132 -6.38 4.02 10.60
C LEU A 132 -6.60 4.14 9.10
N GLU A 133 -5.64 3.65 8.35
CA GLU A 133 -5.72 3.53 6.89
C GLU A 133 -5.42 2.10 6.49
N THR A 134 -6.17 1.58 5.55
CA THR A 134 -5.89 0.27 4.94
C THR A 134 -6.10 0.38 3.45
N ARG A 135 -5.13 -0.12 2.67
CA ARG A 135 -5.16 -0.15 1.22
C ARG A 135 -4.82 -1.55 0.73
N ILE A 136 -5.63 -2.06 -0.19
CA ILE A 136 -5.39 -3.32 -0.90
C ILE A 136 -5.31 -2.98 -2.38
N HIS A 137 -4.11 -3.00 -2.93
CA HIS A 137 -3.84 -2.70 -4.33
C HIS A 137 -3.42 -3.97 -5.07
N ASN A 138 -4.03 -4.22 -6.23
CA ASN A 138 -3.65 -5.30 -7.13
C ASN A 138 -3.18 -4.67 -8.43
N SER A 139 -1.96 -5.04 -8.87
CA SER A 139 -1.33 -4.59 -10.11
C SER A 139 -0.96 -5.79 -10.97
N TYR A 140 -1.02 -5.64 -12.28
CA TYR A 140 -0.90 -6.74 -13.24
C TYR A 140 0.23 -6.56 -14.27
N SER A 141 1.07 -5.56 -14.11
CA SER A 141 2.22 -5.35 -14.97
C SER A 141 3.45 -4.90 -14.20
N LEU A 142 4.59 -5.44 -14.58
CA LEU A 142 5.91 -5.06 -14.07
C LEU A 142 6.85 -4.93 -15.26
N SER A 143 7.62 -3.86 -15.29
CA SER A 143 8.69 -3.64 -16.28
C SER A 143 9.94 -3.14 -15.59
N GLY A 144 11.10 -3.35 -16.19
CA GLY A 144 12.32 -2.87 -15.59
C GLY A 144 13.55 -3.13 -16.44
N VAL A 145 14.67 -2.75 -15.86
CA VAL A 145 16.00 -2.94 -16.44
C VAL A 145 16.86 -3.60 -15.38
N LEU A 146 17.56 -4.65 -15.77
CA LEU A 146 18.59 -5.29 -14.95
C LEU A 146 19.94 -5.06 -15.62
N ASP A 147 20.90 -4.59 -14.85
CA ASP A 147 22.30 -4.50 -15.19
C ASP A 147 23.03 -5.66 -14.49
N VAL A 148 23.68 -6.51 -15.26
CA VAL A 148 24.46 -7.65 -14.75
C VAL A 148 25.92 -7.38 -14.99
N GLU A 149 26.74 -7.34 -13.94
CA GLU A 149 28.18 -7.13 -13.99
C GLU A 149 28.89 -8.31 -13.34
N GLY A 150 29.76 -8.99 -14.08
CA GLY A 150 30.56 -10.11 -13.60
C GLY A 150 31.88 -10.23 -14.35
N ALA A 151 32.75 -11.15 -13.96
CA ALA A 151 34.13 -11.27 -14.46
C ALA A 151 34.26 -11.42 -15.99
N SER A 152 33.19 -11.74 -16.71
CA SER A 152 33.15 -11.89 -18.18
C SER A 152 31.84 -11.42 -18.81
N ILE A 153 30.91 -10.83 -18.06
CA ILE A 153 29.57 -10.46 -18.52
C ILE A 153 29.31 -9.02 -18.08
N MET A 154 29.13 -8.13 -19.04
CA MET A 154 28.58 -6.78 -18.82
C MET A 154 27.40 -6.66 -19.77
N ASP A 155 26.21 -6.90 -19.29
CA ASP A 155 25.01 -6.82 -20.13
C ASP A 155 23.85 -6.13 -19.43
N LYS A 156 23.05 -5.46 -20.22
CA LYS A 156 21.87 -4.73 -19.78
C LYS A 156 20.62 -5.34 -20.40
N TYR A 157 19.69 -5.75 -19.54
CA TYR A 157 18.49 -6.47 -19.97
C TYR A 157 17.25 -5.63 -19.70
N ASP A 158 16.45 -5.38 -20.73
CA ASP A 158 15.11 -4.83 -20.59
C ASP A 158 14.13 -5.97 -20.29
N ILE A 159 13.41 -5.84 -19.17
CA ILE A 159 12.45 -6.84 -18.70
C ILE A 159 11.04 -6.27 -18.80
N GLU A 160 10.16 -6.92 -19.54
CA GLU A 160 8.73 -6.65 -19.56
C GLU A 160 7.97 -7.90 -19.13
N MET A 161 7.36 -7.87 -17.94
CA MET A 161 6.63 -9.00 -17.37
C MET A 161 5.12 -8.74 -17.46
N LYS A 162 4.49 -9.23 -18.51
CA LYS A 162 3.04 -9.03 -18.76
C LYS A 162 2.15 -9.89 -17.86
N ASN A 163 2.66 -11.03 -17.36
CA ASN A 163 1.93 -11.97 -16.51
C ASN A 163 2.35 -11.87 -15.04
N CYS A 164 2.75 -10.69 -14.60
CA CYS A 164 3.09 -10.42 -13.21
C CYS A 164 1.85 -9.97 -12.45
N HIS A 165 1.56 -10.60 -11.33
CA HIS A 165 0.54 -10.16 -10.40
C HIS A 165 1.18 -9.74 -9.09
N GLN A 166 1.04 -8.46 -8.75
CA GLN A 166 1.45 -7.93 -7.45
C GLN A 166 0.23 -7.55 -6.64
N ARG A 167 0.17 -8.06 -5.41
CA ARG A 167 -0.81 -7.66 -4.40
C ARG A 167 -0.12 -6.96 -3.26
N LEU A 168 -0.51 -5.73 -2.99
CA LEU A 168 0.00 -4.92 -1.91
C LEU A 168 -1.12 -4.67 -0.90
N LEU A 169 -0.88 -5.03 0.37
CA LEU A 169 -1.71 -4.66 1.50
C LEU A 169 -0.90 -3.74 2.40
N LEU A 170 -1.38 -2.52 2.58
CA LEU A 170 -0.83 -1.52 3.48
C LEU A 170 -1.84 -1.23 4.60
N GLY A 171 -1.35 -1.13 5.83
CA GLY A 171 -2.13 -0.71 6.98
C GLY A 171 -1.32 0.26 7.84
N ASN A 172 -1.85 1.45 8.10
CA ASN A 172 -1.24 2.48 8.94
C ASN A 172 -2.16 2.78 10.11
N LEU A 173 -1.63 2.71 11.31
CA LEU A 173 -2.29 3.14 12.53
C LEU A 173 -1.52 4.33 13.11
N TYR A 174 -2.18 5.46 13.24
CA TYR A 174 -1.63 6.71 13.76
C TYR A 174 -2.15 7.02 15.15
N TYR A 175 -1.28 7.54 16.01
CA TYR A 175 -1.66 8.21 17.24
C TYR A 175 -1.27 9.69 17.16
N VAL A 176 -2.21 10.59 17.47
CA VAL A 176 -2.07 12.05 17.35
C VAL A 176 -1.92 12.66 18.74
N PHE A 177 -0.73 13.20 19.07
CA PHE A 177 -0.46 13.79 20.39
C PHE A 177 -1.16 15.14 20.57
N GLY A 178 -1.16 15.98 19.54
CA GLY A 178 -1.75 17.35 19.55
C GLY A 178 -3.24 17.41 19.23
N ARG A 179 -4.00 16.37 19.53
CA ARG A 179 -5.42 16.18 19.14
C ARG A 179 -6.39 17.30 19.48
N LYS A 180 -6.06 18.22 20.40
CA LYS A 180 -6.93 19.32 20.77
C LYS A 180 -7.03 20.41 19.70
N ARG A 181 -5.96 20.64 18.95
CA ARG A 181 -5.83 21.76 17.98
C ARG A 181 -5.54 21.30 16.57
N PHE A 182 -4.82 20.19 16.42
CA PHE A 182 -4.49 19.59 15.14
C PHE A 182 -5.53 18.54 14.75
N SER A 183 -5.91 18.49 13.46
CA SER A 183 -6.87 17.51 12.95
C SER A 183 -6.31 16.78 11.73
N LEU A 184 -5.96 15.52 11.90
CA LEU A 184 -5.62 14.62 10.80
C LEU A 184 -6.84 14.36 9.88
N PRO A 185 -8.08 14.16 10.42
CA PRO A 185 -9.29 14.05 9.61
C PRO A 185 -9.56 15.23 8.69
N ALA A 186 -9.14 16.45 9.06
CA ALA A 186 -9.33 17.63 8.21
C ALA A 186 -8.54 17.53 6.90
N ALA A 187 -7.35 16.92 6.96
CA ALA A 187 -6.46 16.76 5.82
C ALA A 187 -6.77 15.49 4.99
N MET A 188 -7.26 14.42 5.65
CA MET A 188 -7.30 13.08 5.05
C MET A 188 -8.71 12.61 4.67
N SER A 189 -9.70 12.81 5.53
CA SER A 189 -11.09 12.38 5.30
C SER A 189 -12.08 13.53 5.08
N HIS A 190 -11.64 14.77 5.27
CA HIS A 190 -12.41 16.00 5.06
C HIS A 190 -13.71 16.11 5.89
N THR A 191 -13.79 15.32 6.95
CA THR A 191 -14.95 15.24 7.85
C THR A 191 -14.90 16.28 8.98
N ILE A 192 -13.77 16.97 9.14
CA ILE A 192 -13.56 18.06 10.09
C ILE A 192 -13.01 19.26 9.32
N ILE A 193 -13.36 20.47 9.74
CA ILE A 193 -12.80 21.72 9.22
C ILE A 193 -11.85 22.29 10.27
N GLN A 194 -10.58 22.41 9.92
CA GLN A 194 -9.61 23.13 10.73
C GLN A 194 -9.61 24.61 10.37
N LYS A 195 -9.72 25.48 11.40
CA LYS A 195 -9.86 26.94 11.24
C LYS A 195 -8.57 27.71 11.40
N ARG A 196 -7.58 27.14 12.10
CA ARG A 196 -6.28 27.77 12.38
C ARG A 196 -5.16 26.77 12.15
N SER A 197 -4.03 27.27 11.68
CA SER A 197 -2.83 26.45 11.48
C SER A 197 -2.38 25.81 12.79
N SER A 198 -2.03 24.56 12.74
CA SER A 198 -1.55 23.78 13.89
C SER A 198 -0.83 22.56 13.42
N GLY A 199 0.10 22.06 14.24
CA GLY A 199 0.81 20.82 14.02
C GLY A 199 0.70 19.87 15.19
N SER A 200 1.18 18.64 14.98
CA SER A 200 1.21 17.58 15.98
C SER A 200 2.35 16.61 15.71
N TRP A 201 2.93 16.09 16.77
CA TRP A 201 3.68 14.85 16.70
C TRP A 201 2.71 13.69 16.46
N LEU A 202 3.14 12.72 15.64
CA LEU A 202 2.45 11.49 15.36
C LEU A 202 3.33 10.31 15.73
N ALA A 203 2.73 9.26 16.29
CA ALA A 203 3.32 7.91 16.27
C ALA A 203 2.61 7.09 15.21
N ILE A 204 3.32 6.18 14.58
CA ILE A 204 2.79 5.32 13.51
C ILE A 204 3.21 3.87 13.75
N LEU A 205 2.25 2.97 13.58
CA LEU A 205 2.46 1.54 13.39
C LEU A 205 2.04 1.21 11.96
N ASN A 206 2.99 0.73 11.17
CA ASN A 206 2.77 0.35 9.78
C ASN A 206 2.81 -1.17 9.63
N TYR A 207 1.86 -1.71 8.87
CA TYR A 207 1.85 -3.09 8.40
C TYR A 207 1.89 -3.08 6.88
N ARG A 208 2.85 -3.81 6.30
CA ARG A 208 3.00 -4.00 4.86
C ARG A 208 3.06 -5.48 4.53
N HIS A 209 2.25 -5.90 3.58
CA HIS A 209 2.36 -7.21 2.95
C HIS A 209 2.34 -7.06 1.45
N SER A 210 3.43 -7.47 0.80
CA SER A 210 3.56 -7.51 -0.65
C SER A 210 3.72 -8.96 -1.10
N ALA A 211 2.95 -9.36 -2.09
CA ALA A 211 3.07 -10.66 -2.74
C ALA A 211 3.15 -10.43 -4.25
N THR A 212 4.32 -10.70 -4.82
CA THR A 212 4.56 -10.62 -6.26
C THR A 212 4.63 -12.05 -6.79
N THR A 213 3.81 -12.37 -7.76
CA THR A 213 3.78 -13.67 -8.43
C THR A 213 4.11 -13.47 -9.90
N LEU A 214 5.13 -14.18 -10.37
CA LEU A 214 5.48 -14.28 -11.76
C LEU A 214 4.99 -15.65 -12.22
N ALA A 215 4.01 -15.67 -13.11
CA ALA A 215 3.53 -16.90 -13.72
C ALA A 215 4.27 -17.09 -15.05
N GLY A 216 4.98 -18.18 -15.19
CA GLY A 216 5.66 -18.52 -16.44
C GLY A 216 4.70 -19.15 -17.44
N GLU A 217 4.37 -18.47 -18.52
CA GLU A 217 4.11 -19.09 -19.81
C GLU A 217 5.32 -18.73 -20.68
N HIS A 218 6.16 -19.74 -21.02
CA HIS A 218 7.26 -19.63 -22.01
C HIS A 218 7.96 -18.25 -22.07
N GLN A 219 8.54 -17.81 -20.97
CA GLN A 219 9.34 -16.57 -20.97
C GLN A 219 10.81 -16.97 -20.96
N HIS A 220 11.46 -16.77 -22.10
CA HIS A 220 12.91 -16.86 -22.21
C HIS A 220 13.52 -15.62 -21.54
N TYR A 221 14.24 -15.81 -20.45
CA TYR A 221 15.09 -14.77 -19.88
C TYR A 221 16.51 -15.03 -20.39
N PHE A 222 17.05 -14.10 -21.15
CA PHE A 222 18.43 -14.15 -21.58
C PHE A 222 19.31 -13.64 -20.43
N ILE A 223 20.14 -14.52 -19.87
CA ILE A 223 21.20 -14.17 -18.93
C ILE A 223 22.51 -14.55 -19.62
N GLY A 224 23.10 -13.63 -20.36
CA GLY A 224 24.23 -13.90 -21.24
C GLY A 224 23.86 -14.84 -22.39
N ASP A 225 24.75 -15.81 -22.69
CA ASP A 225 24.49 -16.85 -23.69
C ASP A 225 23.58 -17.98 -23.17
N ASP A 226 23.23 -17.95 -21.87
CA ASP A 226 22.33 -18.92 -21.27
C ASP A 226 20.89 -18.41 -21.30
N ILE A 227 20.01 -19.19 -21.88
CA ILE A 227 18.56 -18.97 -21.87
C ILE A 227 18.03 -19.59 -20.59
N LEU A 228 17.59 -18.76 -19.65
CA LEU A 228 16.77 -19.25 -18.55
C LEU A 228 15.37 -19.54 -19.11
N ASP A 229 15.15 -20.78 -19.48
CA ASP A 229 13.87 -21.23 -20.01
C ASP A 229 12.90 -21.45 -18.86
N VAL A 230 11.93 -20.53 -18.71
CA VAL A 230 10.87 -20.65 -17.72
C VAL A 230 9.64 -21.19 -18.45
N GLY A 231 9.49 -22.51 -18.54
CA GLY A 231 8.34 -23.03 -19.25
C GLY A 231 8.21 -24.55 -19.21
N ASP A 232 9.04 -25.28 -19.93
CA ASP A 232 8.85 -26.73 -20.06
C ASP A 232 9.68 -27.54 -19.05
N GLU A 233 10.91 -27.15 -18.79
CA GLU A 233 11.73 -27.67 -17.69
C GLU A 233 12.40 -26.52 -16.96
N GLY A 234 12.34 -26.49 -15.63
CA GLY A 234 12.91 -25.44 -14.81
C GLY A 234 11.89 -24.70 -13.94
N MET A 235 11.97 -23.37 -13.86
CA MET A 235 11.10 -22.59 -12.96
C MET A 235 9.72 -22.39 -13.56
N ALA A 236 8.70 -23.11 -13.06
CA ALA A 236 7.31 -22.98 -13.51
C ALA A 236 6.62 -21.74 -12.95
N SER A 237 6.99 -21.31 -11.75
CA SER A 237 6.48 -20.06 -11.15
C SER A 237 7.42 -19.53 -10.07
N TYR A 238 7.43 -18.21 -9.92
CA TYR A 238 8.16 -17.56 -8.84
C TYR A 238 7.22 -16.66 -8.06
N ARG A 239 7.24 -16.73 -6.74
CA ARG A 239 6.48 -15.86 -5.86
C ARG A 239 7.35 -15.33 -4.74
N LEU A 240 7.44 -14.00 -4.67
CA LEU A 240 8.05 -13.29 -3.55
C LEU A 240 6.95 -12.80 -2.60
N SER A 241 7.02 -13.21 -1.34
CA SER A 241 6.10 -12.76 -0.29
C SER A 241 6.88 -12.06 0.80
N GLN A 242 6.60 -10.78 1.00
CA GLN A 242 7.27 -9.93 1.98
C GLN A 242 6.23 -9.36 2.95
N THR A 243 6.46 -9.55 4.23
CA THR A 243 5.61 -8.98 5.28
C THR A 243 6.49 -8.24 6.27
N GLN A 244 6.09 -7.03 6.62
CA GLN A 244 6.86 -6.16 7.50
C GLN A 244 5.91 -5.41 8.44
N VAL A 245 6.34 -5.26 9.69
CA VAL A 245 5.72 -4.38 10.69
C VAL A 245 6.76 -3.36 11.11
N SER A 246 6.41 -2.09 11.02
CA SER A 246 7.31 -0.99 11.33
C SER A 246 6.69 -0.05 12.34
N LEU A 247 7.49 0.45 13.26
CA LEU A 247 7.11 1.43 14.26
C LEU A 247 7.93 2.70 14.07
N GLY A 248 7.27 3.84 14.17
CA GLY A 248 7.94 5.11 13.98
C GLY A 248 7.16 6.29 14.52
N GLY A 249 7.63 7.45 14.15
CA GLY A 249 6.97 8.70 14.51
C GLY A 249 7.48 9.84 13.66
N GLY A 250 6.76 10.93 13.68
CA GLY A 250 7.10 12.10 12.89
C GLY A 250 6.26 13.29 13.25
N TYR A 251 6.30 14.29 12.39
CA TYR A 251 5.56 15.52 12.59
C TYR A 251 4.62 15.79 11.42
N ALA A 252 3.44 16.31 11.75
CA ALA A 252 2.45 16.74 10.80
C ALA A 252 2.04 18.19 11.08
N TYR A 253 1.80 18.95 10.02
CA TYR A 253 1.35 20.34 10.12
C TYR A 253 0.26 20.65 9.09
N ASN A 254 -0.77 21.37 9.53
CA ASN A 254 -1.83 21.91 8.71
C ASN A 254 -1.68 23.43 8.64
N PHE A 255 -1.37 23.96 7.47
CA PHE A 255 -1.40 25.38 7.17
C PHE A 255 -2.81 25.74 6.73
N ILE A 256 -3.43 26.72 7.40
CA ILE A 256 -4.78 27.19 7.12
C ILE A 256 -4.72 28.62 6.60
N PHE A 257 -5.38 28.90 5.51
CA PHE A 257 -5.46 30.21 4.89
C PHE A 257 -6.83 30.41 4.19
N ASN A 258 -7.07 31.62 3.72
CA ASN A 258 -8.33 32.01 3.07
C ASN A 258 -9.55 31.68 3.94
N ASP A 259 -9.59 32.23 5.17
CA ASP A 259 -10.70 32.05 6.12
C ASP A 259 -11.13 30.59 6.35
N ALA A 260 -10.16 29.72 6.45
CA ALA A 260 -10.33 28.29 6.60
C ALA A 260 -10.94 27.55 5.40
N HIS A 261 -10.99 28.19 4.23
CA HIS A 261 -11.38 27.52 3.00
C HIS A 261 -10.26 26.65 2.46
N CYS A 262 -9.00 27.03 2.67
CA CYS A 262 -7.83 26.30 2.20
C CYS A 262 -7.06 25.66 3.35
N LEU A 263 -6.70 24.39 3.18
CA LEU A 263 -5.82 23.64 4.05
C LEU A 263 -4.70 23.03 3.22
N LEU A 264 -3.44 23.27 3.61
CA LEU A 264 -2.28 22.57 3.10
C LEU A 264 -1.68 21.73 4.23
N HIS A 265 -1.64 20.42 4.04
CA HIS A 265 -1.09 19.46 4.99
C HIS A 265 0.25 18.92 4.50
N PHE A 266 1.14 18.73 5.43
CA PHE A 266 2.37 17.99 5.23
C PHE A 266 2.68 17.14 6.46
N SER A 267 3.08 15.88 6.24
CA SER A 267 3.60 15.01 7.29
C SER A 267 4.71 14.12 6.77
N ALA A 268 5.69 13.84 7.64
CA ALA A 268 6.79 12.92 7.37
C ALA A 268 7.04 12.06 8.60
N MET A 269 7.10 10.75 8.42
CA MET A 269 7.18 9.77 9.48
C MET A 269 8.21 8.69 9.15
N PRO A 270 9.46 8.83 9.59
CA PRO A 270 10.44 7.75 9.57
C PRO A 270 10.03 6.63 10.52
N MET A 271 10.36 5.39 10.13
CA MET A 271 9.99 4.17 10.85
C MET A 271 11.14 3.17 10.84
N LEU A 272 11.18 2.32 11.86
CA LEU A 272 12.05 1.16 11.93
C LEU A 272 11.22 -0.12 11.83
N SER A 273 11.66 -1.07 11.02
CA SER A 273 11.07 -2.39 10.96
C SER A 273 11.38 -3.15 12.25
N ILE A 274 10.33 -3.51 13.00
CA ILE A 274 10.42 -4.26 14.24
C ILE A 274 10.17 -5.76 14.07
N TRP A 275 9.52 -6.12 12.97
CA TRP A 275 9.27 -7.50 12.60
C TRP A 275 9.12 -7.64 11.09
N HIS A 276 9.66 -8.75 10.56
CA HIS A 276 9.54 -9.06 9.15
C HIS A 276 9.47 -10.58 8.92
N ARG A 277 8.87 -10.96 7.81
CA ARG A 277 8.79 -12.34 7.33
C ARG A 277 8.81 -12.34 5.82
N ASN A 278 9.95 -12.70 5.24
CA ASN A 278 10.13 -12.75 3.79
C ASN A 278 10.30 -14.19 3.35
N ARG A 279 9.65 -14.56 2.25
CA ARG A 279 9.70 -15.90 1.70
C ARG A 279 9.73 -15.83 0.19
N ARG A 280 10.57 -16.66 -0.40
CA ARG A 280 10.58 -16.97 -1.83
C ARG A 280 9.98 -18.36 -2.00
N TYR A 281 9.13 -18.49 -2.99
CA TYR A 281 8.54 -19.75 -3.42
C TYR A 281 8.92 -19.91 -4.88
N PHE A 282 9.49 -21.07 -5.23
CA PHE A 282 9.66 -21.46 -6.62
C PHE A 282 8.99 -22.80 -6.81
N ASP A 283 8.26 -22.91 -7.90
CA ASP A 283 7.73 -24.17 -8.35
C ASP A 283 8.67 -24.64 -9.49
N GLU A 284 9.46 -25.68 -9.23
CA GLU A 284 10.34 -26.29 -10.19
C GLU A 284 9.58 -27.38 -10.93
N ARG A 285 9.64 -27.35 -12.26
CA ARG A 285 8.96 -28.32 -13.12
C ARG A 285 9.97 -29.30 -13.66
N THR A 286 9.80 -30.57 -13.32
CA THR A 286 10.64 -31.67 -13.78
C THR A 286 9.83 -32.73 -14.54
N TRP A 287 10.42 -33.30 -15.57
CA TRP A 287 9.78 -34.40 -16.30
C TRP A 287 9.96 -35.70 -15.56
N ASP A 288 8.87 -36.30 -15.12
CA ASP A 288 8.89 -37.67 -14.56
C ASP A 288 8.74 -38.69 -15.70
N SER A 289 9.86 -39.28 -16.11
CA SER A 289 9.90 -40.26 -17.18
C SER A 289 9.12 -41.56 -16.85
N THR A 290 8.92 -41.87 -15.60
CA THR A 290 8.16 -43.04 -15.14
C THR A 290 6.65 -42.76 -15.24
N ALA A 291 6.21 -41.60 -14.84
CA ALA A 291 4.82 -41.23 -14.88
C ALA A 291 4.40 -40.58 -16.22
N GLN A 292 5.34 -40.31 -17.13
CA GLN A 292 5.17 -39.61 -18.40
C GLN A 292 4.38 -38.29 -18.25
N ARG A 293 4.72 -37.51 -17.23
CA ARG A 293 4.11 -36.24 -16.95
C ARG A 293 5.06 -35.27 -16.25
N TYR A 294 4.80 -33.98 -16.38
CA TYR A 294 5.49 -32.99 -15.59
C TYR A 294 5.01 -32.99 -14.14
N GLN A 295 5.94 -32.86 -13.20
CA GLN A 295 5.67 -32.69 -11.78
C GLN A 295 6.23 -31.34 -11.34
N ASP A 296 5.40 -30.59 -10.61
CA ASP A 296 5.82 -29.31 -10.04
C ASP A 296 6.18 -29.51 -8.55
N GLU A 297 7.46 -29.29 -8.20
CA GLU A 297 7.93 -29.34 -6.82
C GLU A 297 8.07 -27.93 -6.27
N ARG A 298 7.45 -27.67 -5.12
CA ARG A 298 7.49 -26.37 -4.47
C ARG A 298 8.60 -26.26 -3.46
N HIS A 299 9.53 -25.35 -3.73
CA HIS A 299 10.60 -24.99 -2.81
C HIS A 299 10.25 -23.67 -2.09
N VAL A 300 10.52 -23.60 -0.78
CA VAL A 300 10.26 -22.42 0.05
C VAL A 300 11.54 -22.02 0.75
N VAL A 301 12.05 -20.84 0.45
CA VAL A 301 13.22 -20.27 1.09
C VAL A 301 12.79 -19.10 1.98
N ALA A 302 13.09 -19.20 3.28
CA ALA A 302 12.93 -18.10 4.23
C ALA A 302 14.14 -17.17 4.12
N ILE A 303 13.86 -15.87 4.01
CA ILE A 303 14.89 -14.85 3.83
C ILE A 303 15.10 -14.14 5.17
N SER A 304 16.36 -14.06 5.61
CA SER A 304 16.74 -13.33 6.81
C SER A 304 17.04 -11.87 6.46
N GLN A 305 16.35 -10.95 7.11
CA GLN A 305 16.48 -9.52 6.88
C GLN A 305 17.28 -8.83 8.01
N LYS A 306 18.03 -7.80 7.66
CA LYS A 306 18.65 -6.86 8.61
C LYS A 306 17.60 -5.82 9.08
N LEU A 307 18.01 -4.98 10.04
CA LEU A 307 17.22 -3.82 10.44
C LEU A 307 16.95 -2.93 9.23
N ALA A 308 15.68 -2.60 8.99
CA ALA A 308 15.24 -1.80 7.88
C ALA A 308 14.71 -0.44 8.35
N ILE A 309 15.07 0.61 7.63
CA ILE A 309 14.54 1.96 7.82
C ILE A 309 13.52 2.22 6.72
N ASN A 310 12.32 2.59 7.13
CA ASN A 310 11.21 2.89 6.25
C ASN A 310 10.74 4.33 6.48
N GLY A 311 9.88 4.82 5.61
CA GLY A 311 9.29 6.15 5.79
C GLY A 311 8.02 6.34 5.01
N THR A 312 7.14 7.20 5.52
CA THR A 312 5.96 7.64 4.79
C THR A 312 5.85 9.16 4.82
N ILE A 313 5.48 9.72 3.68
CA ILE A 313 5.27 11.16 3.49
C ILE A 313 3.87 11.34 2.95
N HIS A 314 3.11 12.24 3.59
CA HIS A 314 1.80 12.65 3.10
C HIS A 314 1.79 14.15 2.89
N SER A 315 1.16 14.58 1.80
CA SER A 315 0.85 15.98 1.54
C SER A 315 -0.57 16.06 0.99
N SER A 316 -1.34 17.03 1.41
CA SER A 316 -2.65 17.29 0.81
C SER A 316 -2.96 18.78 0.76
N PHE A 317 -3.59 19.18 -0.33
CA PHE A 317 -4.23 20.49 -0.47
C PHE A 317 -5.74 20.27 -0.53
N VAL A 318 -6.47 20.90 0.38
CA VAL A 318 -7.93 20.76 0.52
C VAL A 318 -8.56 22.13 0.39
N TYR A 319 -9.52 22.25 -0.51
CA TYR A 319 -10.35 23.45 -0.66
C TYR A 319 -11.79 23.13 -0.28
N ASN A 320 -12.30 23.83 0.76
CA ASN A 320 -13.66 23.69 1.27
C ASN A 320 -14.53 24.84 0.78
N PHE A 321 -15.59 24.51 0.05
CA PHE A 321 -16.53 25.50 -0.46
C PHE A 321 -17.98 25.06 -0.18
N SER A 322 -18.60 25.62 0.86
CA SER A 322 -19.96 25.26 1.28
C SER A 322 -20.12 23.76 1.50
N ARG A 323 -20.93 23.07 0.70
CA ARG A 323 -21.12 21.61 0.73
C ARG A 323 -20.06 20.85 -0.08
N TYR A 324 -19.24 21.54 -0.84
CA TYR A 324 -18.25 20.93 -1.71
C TYR A 324 -16.88 20.90 -1.03
N VAL A 325 -16.12 19.90 -1.36
CA VAL A 325 -14.71 19.76 -0.98
C VAL A 325 -13.94 19.22 -2.18
N THR A 326 -12.81 19.82 -2.48
CA THR A 326 -11.93 19.36 -3.56
C THR A 326 -10.48 19.51 -3.16
N GLY A 327 -9.60 18.82 -3.84
CA GLY A 327 -8.18 18.94 -3.57
C GLY A 327 -7.33 17.87 -4.21
N VAL A 328 -6.09 17.86 -3.77
CA VAL A 328 -5.07 16.88 -4.19
C VAL A 328 -4.45 16.28 -2.94
N MET A 329 -4.21 14.97 -2.96
CA MET A 329 -3.50 14.25 -1.93
C MET A 329 -2.35 13.48 -2.57
N VAL A 330 -1.18 13.55 -1.98
CA VAL A 330 0.02 12.83 -2.41
C VAL A 330 0.52 11.98 -1.25
N PHE A 331 0.78 10.71 -1.54
CA PHE A 331 1.34 9.74 -0.61
C PHE A 331 2.61 9.18 -1.21
N ALA A 332 3.64 9.03 -0.40
CA ALA A 332 4.86 8.34 -0.77
C ALA A 332 5.29 7.44 0.39
N ASN A 333 5.62 6.20 0.07
CA ASN A 333 6.19 5.24 1.01
C ASN A 333 7.54 4.79 0.47
N ILE A 334 8.52 4.77 1.35
CA ILE A 334 9.86 4.26 1.10
C ILE A 334 10.06 3.08 2.04
N ASP A 335 10.27 1.90 1.49
CA ASP A 335 10.49 0.70 2.29
C ASP A 335 11.79 0.04 1.87
N SER A 336 12.55 -0.43 2.84
CA SER A 336 13.79 -1.17 2.60
C SER A 336 13.67 -2.60 3.11
N PHE A 337 14.25 -3.52 2.34
CA PHE A 337 14.31 -4.95 2.66
C PHE A 337 15.75 -5.44 2.52
N PRO A 338 16.67 -4.99 3.40
CA PRO A 338 18.06 -5.42 3.35
C PRO A 338 18.17 -6.84 3.89
N GLU A 339 18.69 -7.76 3.08
CA GLU A 339 18.96 -9.13 3.50
C GLU A 339 20.38 -9.26 4.09
N LYS A 340 20.62 -10.35 4.81
CA LYS A 340 21.93 -10.61 5.40
C LYS A 340 22.99 -11.01 4.36
N GLU A 341 22.57 -11.63 3.28
CA GLU A 341 23.44 -12.20 2.24
C GLU A 341 23.33 -11.37 0.95
N ARG A 342 23.97 -10.20 0.95
CA ARG A 342 24.23 -9.40 -0.25
C ARG A 342 23.04 -9.14 -1.18
N PHE A 343 21.82 -9.11 -0.67
CA PHE A 343 20.64 -8.77 -1.42
C PHE A 343 19.89 -7.66 -0.71
N SER A 344 19.55 -6.61 -1.41
CA SER A 344 18.72 -5.53 -0.89
C SER A 344 17.68 -5.09 -1.92
N ILE A 345 16.49 -4.81 -1.41
CA ILE A 345 15.41 -4.22 -2.19
C ILE A 345 14.99 -2.93 -1.49
N TYR A 346 14.93 -1.86 -2.27
CA TYR A 346 14.32 -0.60 -1.85
C TYR A 346 13.10 -0.37 -2.72
N THR A 347 11.94 -0.13 -2.10
CA THR A 347 10.72 0.18 -2.84
C THR A 347 10.30 1.62 -2.58
N PHE A 348 9.85 2.27 -3.63
CA PHE A 348 9.24 3.59 -3.60
C PHE A 348 7.84 3.48 -4.20
N ASP A 349 6.82 3.50 -3.33
CA ASP A 349 5.43 3.48 -3.73
C ASP A 349 4.86 4.88 -3.59
N TRP A 350 4.29 5.40 -4.65
CA TRP A 350 3.69 6.72 -4.63
C TRP A 350 2.27 6.71 -5.19
N SER A 351 1.50 7.67 -4.76
CA SER A 351 0.19 7.91 -5.32
C SER A 351 -0.20 9.38 -5.23
N SER A 352 -0.90 9.86 -6.25
CA SER A 352 -1.47 11.19 -6.30
C SER A 352 -2.97 11.05 -6.59
N ARG A 353 -3.79 11.64 -5.74
CA ARG A 353 -5.25 11.58 -5.81
C ARG A 353 -5.80 12.99 -5.96
N PHE A 354 -6.47 13.25 -7.06
CA PHE A 354 -7.30 14.43 -7.25
C PHE A 354 -8.74 14.06 -6.91
N PHE A 355 -9.37 14.76 -5.97
CA PHE A 355 -10.70 14.42 -5.48
C PHE A 355 -11.67 15.59 -5.57
N PHE A 356 -12.94 15.25 -5.77
CA PHE A 356 -14.08 16.13 -5.62
C PHE A 356 -15.14 15.43 -4.77
N GLY A 357 -15.63 16.11 -3.74
CA GLY A 357 -16.60 15.54 -2.81
C GLY A 357 -17.76 16.50 -2.54
N VAL A 358 -18.88 15.89 -2.18
CA VAL A 358 -20.11 16.58 -1.81
C VAL A 358 -20.52 16.12 -0.41
N ARG A 359 -20.81 17.08 0.48
CA ARG A 359 -21.34 16.81 1.84
C ARG A 359 -22.86 16.84 1.83
N PHE A 360 -23.49 15.88 2.49
CA PHE A 360 -24.95 15.76 2.63
C PHE A 360 -25.35 15.07 3.92
#